data_579746a0b8fcd596fdb2b7e78929baab
#
_entry.id   579746a0b8fcd596fdb2b7e78929baab
#
_cell.length_a   1.000
_cell.length_b   1.000
_cell.length_c   1.000
_cell.angle_alpha   90.00
_cell.angle_beta   90.00
_cell.angle_gamma   90.00
#
_symmetry.space_group_name_H-M   'P 1'
#
loop_
_entity.id
_entity.type
_entity.pdbx_description
1 polymer ?
#
loop_
_entity_poly.entity_id
_entity_poly.type
_entity_poly.pdbx_seq_one_letter_code
_entity_poly.pdbx_strand_id
1 'polypeptide(L)'
;MNHAVAEPVTRSSGSSMKSQGEIEAAVCDGISKFQQDFIGRGPRDIHSHLVGDLLVVRLQGVLTPAERQLIAPRGESVGAASAEAGHAPVDANGNGNGHSNGDGNGHAGDNENGRALLKQIRAHMVSAGRPRLAEIVEMAVGVKLVSVHNDISTVTGEELLVFSLAESPTCRAKRKPRRTI
;
A
#
# COMPACT_ATOMS: atom_id res chain seq x y z
N MET A 1 -14.66 10.17 66.91
CA MET A 1 -14.04 8.99 66.26
C MET A 1 -14.24 9.17 64.76
N ASN A 2 -13.25 9.77 64.10
CA ASN A 2 -13.29 10.02 62.64
C ASN A 2 -12.45 8.93 61.94
N HIS A 3 -13.14 8.05 61.23
CA HIS A 3 -12.47 7.12 60.31
C HIS A 3 -12.22 7.86 58.99
N ALA A 4 -10.95 8.17 58.75
CA ALA A 4 -10.48 8.60 57.44
C ALA A 4 -10.36 7.35 56.53
N VAL A 5 -11.24 7.27 55.53
CA VAL A 5 -11.15 6.28 54.44
C VAL A 5 -10.07 6.75 53.48
N ALA A 6 -8.98 6.02 53.42
CA ALA A 6 -7.93 6.27 52.43
C ALA A 6 -8.42 5.81 51.03
N GLU A 7 -8.53 6.75 50.12
CA GLU A 7 -8.77 6.49 48.69
C GLU A 7 -7.61 5.71 48.09
N PRO A 8 -7.86 4.69 47.24
CA PRO A 8 -6.78 3.99 46.53
C PRO A 8 -6.23 4.89 45.45
N VAL A 9 -4.95 5.22 45.56
CA VAL A 9 -4.17 5.89 44.52
C VAL A 9 -4.18 4.99 43.28
N THR A 10 -4.99 5.37 42.28
CA THR A 10 -4.92 4.78 40.94
C THR A 10 -3.55 5.06 40.36
N ARG A 11 -2.72 4.03 40.29
CA ARG A 11 -1.46 4.07 39.54
C ARG A 11 -1.79 4.40 38.09
N SER A 12 -1.49 5.63 37.67
CA SER A 12 -1.45 6.00 36.27
C SER A 12 -0.51 5.02 35.57
N SER A 13 -1.03 4.25 34.65
CA SER A 13 -0.24 3.37 33.77
C SER A 13 0.75 4.25 33.01
N GLY A 14 2.01 4.28 33.48
CA GLY A 14 3.08 5.00 32.82
C GLY A 14 3.17 4.54 31.38
N SER A 15 2.95 5.44 30.45
CA SER A 15 3.14 5.22 29.01
C SER A 15 4.59 4.78 28.82
N SER A 16 4.81 3.47 28.73
CA SER A 16 6.14 2.91 28.48
C SER A 16 6.58 3.38 27.10
N MET A 17 7.69 4.13 27.02
CA MET A 17 8.26 4.56 25.73
C MET A 17 8.44 3.35 24.81
N LYS A 18 7.85 3.42 23.63
CA LYS A 18 7.96 2.38 22.60
C LYS A 18 9.40 2.34 22.04
N SER A 19 9.89 1.17 21.71
CA SER A 19 11.09 1.03 20.88
C SER A 19 10.77 1.38 19.43
N GLN A 20 11.79 1.70 18.64
CA GLN A 20 11.63 1.96 17.21
C GLN A 20 10.90 0.82 16.49
N GLY A 21 11.27 -0.45 16.77
CA GLY A 21 10.61 -1.60 16.17
C GLY A 21 9.13 -1.76 16.56
N GLU A 22 8.75 -1.37 17.79
CA GLU A 22 7.33 -1.36 18.21
C GLU A 22 6.53 -0.26 17.50
N ILE A 23 7.16 0.89 17.23
CA ILE A 23 6.56 1.96 16.43
C ILE A 23 6.37 1.49 14.98
N GLU A 24 7.43 0.97 14.37
CA GLU A 24 7.41 0.48 13.00
C GLU A 24 6.36 -0.64 12.82
N ALA A 25 6.27 -1.58 13.75
CA ALA A 25 5.23 -2.63 13.72
C ALA A 25 3.82 -2.05 13.81
N ALA A 26 3.57 -1.11 14.72
CA ALA A 26 2.27 -0.47 14.86
C ALA A 26 1.86 0.31 13.61
N VAL A 27 2.82 0.94 12.92
CA VAL A 27 2.58 1.60 11.63
C VAL A 27 2.21 0.57 10.56
N CYS A 28 2.95 -0.53 10.45
CA CYS A 28 2.66 -1.59 9.49
C CYS A 28 1.23 -2.14 9.67
N ASP A 29 0.83 -2.44 10.91
CA ASP A 29 -0.51 -2.93 11.22
C ASP A 29 -1.60 -1.92 10.84
N GLY A 30 -1.41 -0.66 11.21
CA GLY A 30 -2.36 0.41 10.89
C GLY A 30 -2.49 0.67 9.40
N ILE A 31 -1.37 0.72 8.66
CA ILE A 31 -1.38 0.93 7.21
C ILE A 31 -1.95 -0.28 6.47
N SER A 32 -1.65 -1.52 6.90
CA SER A 32 -2.26 -2.72 6.32
C SER A 32 -3.77 -2.70 6.44
N LYS A 33 -4.30 -2.32 7.61
CA LYS A 33 -5.72 -2.18 7.84
C LYS A 33 -6.33 -1.06 7.01
N PHE A 34 -5.66 0.09 6.92
CA PHE A 34 -6.09 1.19 6.06
C PHE A 34 -6.21 0.74 4.60
N GLN A 35 -5.19 0.05 4.07
CA GLN A 35 -5.21 -0.48 2.70
C GLN A 35 -6.40 -1.42 2.48
N GLN A 36 -6.66 -2.31 3.43
CA GLN A 36 -7.77 -3.26 3.33
C GLN A 36 -9.13 -2.58 3.40
N ASP A 37 -9.33 -1.66 4.36
CA ASP A 37 -10.61 -1.02 4.62
C ASP A 37 -10.93 0.06 3.57
N PHE A 38 -9.92 0.81 3.10
CA PHE A 38 -10.09 1.97 2.23
C PHE A 38 -9.86 1.66 0.74
N ILE A 39 -8.91 0.79 0.42
CA ILE A 39 -8.58 0.41 -0.96
C ILE A 39 -9.20 -0.94 -1.34
N GLY A 40 -9.69 -1.70 -0.36
CA GLY A 40 -10.34 -2.98 -0.56
C GLY A 40 -9.38 -4.18 -0.64
N ARG A 41 -8.06 -3.94 -0.47
CA ARG A 41 -7.05 -4.99 -0.46
C ARG A 41 -5.84 -4.59 0.38
N GLY A 42 -5.47 -5.44 1.34
CA GLY A 42 -4.22 -5.31 2.08
C GLY A 42 -2.99 -5.69 1.24
N PRO A 43 -1.80 -5.21 1.60
CA PRO A 43 -0.54 -5.62 0.98
C PRO A 43 -0.24 -7.09 1.31
N ARG A 44 0.52 -7.76 0.43
CA ARG A 44 1.04 -9.10 0.70
C ARG A 44 2.20 -9.05 1.68
N ASP A 45 2.99 -7.98 1.62
CA ASP A 45 4.12 -7.72 2.48
C ASP A 45 4.26 -6.22 2.75
N ILE A 46 4.64 -5.85 3.98
CA ILE A 46 4.78 -4.47 4.40
C ILE A 46 5.96 -4.32 5.36
N HIS A 47 6.77 -3.30 5.11
CA HIS A 47 7.86 -2.90 5.98
C HIS A 47 7.83 -1.40 6.21
N SER A 48 8.16 -0.97 7.41
CA SER A 48 8.34 0.44 7.73
C SER A 48 9.71 0.69 8.35
N HIS A 49 10.25 1.88 8.08
CA HIS A 49 11.54 2.33 8.59
C HIS A 49 11.43 3.78 9.06
N LEU A 50 11.74 4.00 10.32
CA LEU A 50 11.81 5.33 10.91
C LEU A 50 13.27 5.82 10.86
N VAL A 51 13.50 6.93 10.15
CA VAL A 51 14.82 7.54 9.95
C VAL A 51 14.74 9.03 10.32
N GLY A 52 15.08 9.36 11.55
CA GLY A 52 14.91 10.72 12.05
C GLY A 52 13.45 11.13 12.09
N ASP A 53 13.11 12.19 11.37
CA ASP A 53 11.75 12.71 11.17
C ASP A 53 11.04 12.17 9.92
N LEU A 54 11.65 11.19 9.24
CA LEU A 54 11.03 10.49 8.10
C LEU A 54 10.61 9.08 8.49
N LEU A 55 9.38 8.73 8.12
CA LEU A 55 8.87 7.37 8.21
C LEU A 55 8.57 6.90 6.78
N VAL A 56 9.28 5.85 6.35
CA VAL A 56 9.11 5.24 5.04
C VAL A 56 8.39 3.91 5.20
N VAL A 57 7.30 3.72 4.46
CA VAL A 57 6.53 2.46 4.43
C VAL A 57 6.54 1.90 3.02
N ARG A 58 7.03 0.68 2.88
CA ARG A 58 7.09 -0.08 1.65
C ARG A 58 6.04 -1.17 1.67
N LEU A 59 5.17 -1.18 0.65
CA LEU A 59 4.10 -2.15 0.49
C LEU A 59 4.30 -2.95 -0.79
N GLN A 60 4.17 -4.26 -0.71
CA GLN A 60 4.27 -5.15 -1.86
C GLN A 60 2.98 -5.91 -2.09
N GLY A 61 2.69 -6.21 -3.36
CA GLY A 61 1.53 -6.98 -3.76
C GLY A 61 0.21 -6.23 -3.54
N VAL A 62 0.22 -4.89 -3.64
CA VAL A 62 -0.95 -4.04 -3.43
C VAL A 62 -1.90 -3.98 -4.62
N LEU A 63 -1.45 -4.32 -5.84
CA LEU A 63 -2.28 -4.26 -7.05
C LEU A 63 -3.44 -5.25 -7.00
N THR A 64 -4.63 -4.75 -7.20
CA THR A 64 -5.83 -5.57 -7.43
C THR A 64 -5.77 -6.25 -8.80
N PRO A 65 -6.56 -7.30 -9.06
CA PRO A 65 -6.65 -7.90 -10.39
C PRO A 65 -7.04 -6.89 -11.48
N ALA A 66 -7.97 -5.98 -11.19
CA ALA A 66 -8.41 -4.93 -12.13
C ALA A 66 -7.27 -3.95 -12.46
N GLU A 67 -6.50 -3.52 -11.47
CA GLU A 67 -5.35 -2.64 -11.68
C GLU A 67 -4.24 -3.32 -12.48
N ARG A 68 -4.01 -4.62 -12.25
CA ARG A 68 -3.07 -5.40 -13.08
C ARG A 68 -3.51 -5.48 -14.54
N GLN A 69 -4.81 -5.69 -14.77
CA GLN A 69 -5.36 -5.69 -16.12
C GLN A 69 -5.22 -4.32 -16.81
N LEU A 70 -5.37 -3.23 -16.05
CA LEU A 70 -5.23 -1.86 -16.56
C LEU A 70 -3.82 -1.57 -17.09
N ILE A 71 -2.79 -2.14 -16.46
CA ILE A 71 -1.38 -1.92 -16.82
C ILE A 71 -0.77 -3.05 -17.65
N ALA A 72 -1.52 -4.13 -17.89
CA ALA A 72 -1.06 -5.26 -18.72
C ALA A 72 -0.88 -4.83 -20.18
N PRO A 73 0.14 -5.31 -20.87
CA PRO A 73 0.28 -5.11 -22.31
C PRO A 73 -0.95 -5.67 -23.02
N ARG A 74 -1.55 -4.89 -23.90
CA ARG A 74 -2.64 -5.36 -24.75
C ARG A 74 -2.09 -6.40 -25.73
N GLY A 75 -2.32 -7.68 -25.47
CA GLY A 75 -1.83 -8.79 -26.31
C GLY A 75 -1.64 -10.09 -25.55
N GLU A 76 -1.50 -10.07 -24.24
CA GLU A 76 -1.55 -11.27 -23.41
C GLU A 76 -2.98 -11.44 -22.87
N SER A 77 -3.89 -11.94 -23.71
CA SER A 77 -5.10 -12.58 -23.22
C SER A 77 -4.62 -13.81 -22.45
N VAL A 78 -4.69 -13.75 -21.12
CA VAL A 78 -4.52 -14.94 -20.28
C VAL A 78 -5.59 -15.91 -20.75
N GLY A 79 -5.17 -16.95 -21.46
CA GLY A 79 -6.05 -17.99 -21.95
C GLY A 79 -6.85 -18.56 -20.79
N ALA A 80 -8.13 -18.24 -20.76
CA ALA A 80 -9.09 -19.05 -20.05
C ALA A 80 -9.00 -20.44 -20.66
N ALA A 81 -8.61 -21.43 -19.85
CA ALA A 81 -8.69 -22.83 -20.20
C ALA A 81 -10.13 -23.14 -20.59
N SER A 82 -10.42 -23.12 -21.89
CA SER A 82 -11.65 -23.63 -22.43
C SER A 82 -11.46 -25.12 -22.69
N ALA A 83 -12.22 -25.89 -21.91
CA ALA A 83 -12.45 -27.31 -22.13
C ALA A 83 -12.92 -27.58 -23.57
N GLU A 84 -12.34 -28.61 -24.12
CA GLU A 84 -12.66 -29.20 -25.39
C GLU A 84 -14.15 -29.56 -25.53
N ALA A 85 -14.78 -29.14 -26.60
CA ALA A 85 -15.86 -29.87 -27.20
C ALA A 85 -15.81 -29.63 -28.72
N GLY A 86 -15.48 -30.68 -29.45
CA GLY A 86 -15.36 -30.67 -30.90
C GLY A 86 -16.68 -30.43 -31.63
N HIS A 87 -16.59 -29.79 -32.77
CA HIS A 87 -17.42 -30.12 -33.93
C HIS A 87 -16.77 -29.72 -35.24
N ALA A 88 -16.91 -30.57 -36.23
CA ALA A 88 -16.27 -30.58 -37.54
C ALA A 88 -16.90 -29.57 -38.55
N PRO A 89 -16.39 -29.50 -39.79
CA PRO A 89 -16.31 -28.30 -40.60
C PRO A 89 -17.52 -28.13 -41.56
N VAL A 90 -17.80 -26.89 -41.92
CA VAL A 90 -18.61 -26.55 -43.08
C VAL A 90 -17.97 -25.44 -43.91
N ASP A 91 -18.12 -25.65 -45.19
CA ASP A 91 -17.46 -25.09 -46.36
C ASP A 91 -17.60 -23.60 -46.62
N ALA A 92 -16.65 -23.17 -47.40
CA ALA A 92 -16.44 -21.97 -48.20
C ALA A 92 -17.66 -21.22 -48.72
N ASN A 93 -17.66 -19.91 -48.70
CA ASN A 93 -17.60 -19.08 -49.91
C ASN A 93 -17.66 -17.57 -49.59
N GLY A 94 -16.83 -16.78 -50.23
CA GLY A 94 -17.30 -15.51 -50.75
C GLY A 94 -16.81 -14.24 -50.13
N ASN A 95 -15.80 -13.68 -50.73
CA ASN A 95 -15.73 -12.28 -51.11
C ASN A 95 -15.92 -11.20 -50.02
N GLY A 96 -14.87 -10.58 -49.62
CA GLY A 96 -14.88 -9.42 -48.73
C GLY A 96 -13.67 -8.53 -48.89
N ASN A 97 -13.85 -7.48 -49.61
CA ASN A 97 -12.91 -6.38 -49.80
C ASN A 97 -12.49 -5.75 -48.47
N GLY A 98 -11.32 -6.12 -47.98
CA GLY A 98 -10.80 -5.60 -46.72
C GLY A 98 -9.75 -4.53 -46.96
N HIS A 99 -10.10 -3.29 -46.76
CA HIS A 99 -9.12 -2.22 -46.59
C HIS A 99 -8.45 -2.38 -45.22
N SER A 100 -7.25 -2.90 -45.23
CA SER A 100 -6.35 -2.85 -44.08
C SER A 100 -5.54 -1.56 -44.10
N ASN A 101 -6.07 -0.52 -43.50
CA ASN A 101 -5.23 0.57 -43.03
C ASN A 101 -4.62 0.13 -41.67
N GLY A 102 -3.45 -0.45 -41.75
CA GLY A 102 -2.66 -0.80 -40.59
C GLY A 102 -1.87 0.39 -40.10
N ASP A 103 -2.48 1.25 -39.29
CA ASP A 103 -1.73 2.23 -38.48
C ASP A 103 -1.18 1.51 -37.24
N GLY A 104 0.02 0.97 -37.41
CA GLY A 104 0.76 0.23 -36.38
C GLY A 104 1.34 1.08 -35.25
N ASN A 105 0.66 2.11 -34.77
CA ASN A 105 1.18 3.01 -33.74
C ASN A 105 0.33 3.08 -32.46
N GLY A 106 -0.67 2.21 -32.28
CA GLY A 106 -1.62 2.27 -31.15
C GLY A 106 -1.22 1.52 -29.88
N HIS A 107 -0.22 0.64 -29.90
CA HIS A 107 -0.03 -0.32 -28.80
C HIS A 107 0.85 0.15 -27.66
N ALA A 108 1.78 1.08 -27.87
CA ALA A 108 2.63 1.63 -26.79
C ALA A 108 1.90 2.69 -25.97
N GLY A 109 1.07 3.52 -26.58
CA GLY A 109 0.36 4.62 -25.92
C GLY A 109 -0.71 4.16 -24.95
N ASP A 110 -1.43 3.08 -25.25
CA ASP A 110 -2.52 2.58 -24.39
C ASP A 110 -2.02 2.05 -23.05
N ASN A 111 -0.83 1.44 -23.03
CA ASN A 111 -0.22 0.93 -21.80
C ASN A 111 0.35 2.06 -20.91
N GLU A 112 0.90 3.10 -21.51
CA GLU A 112 1.35 4.29 -20.76
C GLU A 112 0.18 5.03 -20.14
N ASN A 113 -0.93 5.17 -20.84
CA ASN A 113 -2.15 5.78 -20.29
C ASN A 113 -2.71 4.99 -19.11
N GLY A 114 -2.73 3.66 -19.17
CA GLY A 114 -3.14 2.80 -18.07
C GLY A 114 -2.26 2.95 -16.83
N ARG A 115 -0.94 3.02 -17.04
CA ARG A 115 0.04 3.24 -15.96
C ARG A 115 -0.11 4.62 -15.32
N ALA A 116 -0.25 5.66 -16.13
CA ALA A 116 -0.48 7.02 -15.64
C ALA A 116 -1.78 7.12 -14.84
N LEU A 117 -2.86 6.53 -15.35
CA LEU A 117 -4.15 6.48 -14.67
C LEU A 117 -4.06 5.75 -13.32
N LEU A 118 -3.37 4.62 -13.26
CA LEU A 118 -3.16 3.90 -12.00
C LEU A 118 -2.45 4.77 -10.96
N LYS A 119 -1.36 5.44 -11.34
CA LYS A 119 -0.64 6.37 -10.45
C LYS A 119 -1.55 7.49 -9.96
N GLN A 120 -2.35 8.07 -10.85
CA GLN A 120 -3.27 9.15 -10.51
C GLN A 120 -4.36 8.68 -9.54
N ILE A 121 -4.97 7.52 -9.78
CA ILE A 121 -5.98 6.92 -8.88
C ILE A 121 -5.37 6.70 -7.49
N ARG A 122 -4.19 6.09 -7.41
CA ARG A 122 -3.51 5.82 -6.13
C ARG A 122 -3.18 7.11 -5.38
N ALA A 123 -2.64 8.11 -6.06
CA ALA A 123 -2.38 9.42 -5.45
C ALA A 123 -3.67 10.07 -4.91
N HIS A 124 -4.77 9.96 -5.65
CA HIS A 124 -6.07 10.48 -5.22
C HIS A 124 -6.59 9.73 -3.98
N MET A 125 -6.49 8.40 -3.94
CA MET A 125 -6.93 7.59 -2.81
C MET A 125 -6.11 7.91 -1.54
N VAL A 126 -4.79 8.04 -1.65
CA VAL A 126 -3.93 8.45 -0.53
C VAL A 126 -4.29 9.86 -0.05
N SER A 127 -4.53 10.80 -0.97
CA SER A 127 -4.94 12.16 -0.64
C SER A 127 -6.30 12.19 0.10
N ALA A 128 -7.29 11.44 -0.39
CA ALA A 128 -8.60 11.32 0.24
C ALA A 128 -8.52 10.62 1.62
N GLY A 129 -7.64 9.63 1.76
CA GLY A 129 -7.41 8.89 3.00
C GLY A 129 -6.45 9.58 3.97
N ARG A 130 -5.89 10.76 3.63
CA ARG A 130 -4.88 11.46 4.45
C ARG A 130 -5.28 11.66 5.91
N PRO A 131 -6.53 12.05 6.28
CA PRO A 131 -6.91 12.21 7.67
C PRO A 131 -6.75 10.91 8.47
N ARG A 132 -7.13 9.78 7.88
CA ARG A 132 -7.01 8.47 8.50
C ARG A 132 -5.56 8.01 8.61
N LEU A 133 -4.75 8.26 7.58
CA LEU A 133 -3.31 7.98 7.60
C LEU A 133 -2.60 8.82 8.67
N ALA A 134 -2.97 10.09 8.83
CA ALA A 134 -2.43 10.95 9.86
C ALA A 134 -2.73 10.40 11.26
N GLU A 135 -3.98 10.01 11.53
CA GLU A 135 -4.38 9.41 12.80
C GLU A 135 -3.56 8.15 13.13
N ILE A 136 -3.41 7.25 12.15
CA ILE A 136 -2.65 6.00 12.32
C ILE A 136 -1.20 6.29 12.66
N VAL A 137 -0.54 7.16 11.88
CA VAL A 137 0.87 7.48 12.04
C VAL A 137 1.09 8.22 13.35
N GLU A 138 0.33 9.29 13.62
CA GLU A 138 0.46 10.09 14.85
C GLU A 138 0.25 9.26 16.11
N MET A 139 -0.71 8.34 16.13
CA MET A 139 -0.91 7.41 17.24
C MET A 139 0.27 6.45 17.44
N ALA A 140 0.91 6.02 16.36
CA ALA A 140 2.04 5.10 16.44
C ALA A 140 3.32 5.81 16.92
N VAL A 141 3.64 6.96 16.30
CA VAL A 141 4.91 7.69 16.52
C VAL A 141 4.85 8.69 17.67
N GLY A 142 3.67 9.19 18.03
CA GLY A 142 3.47 10.18 19.11
C GLY A 142 3.81 11.62 18.72
N VAL A 143 4.08 11.90 17.44
CA VAL A 143 4.38 13.24 16.91
C VAL A 143 3.48 13.56 15.71
N LYS A 144 3.35 14.86 15.40
CA LYS A 144 2.46 15.31 14.31
C LYS A 144 3.00 14.99 12.93
N LEU A 145 2.08 14.61 12.04
CA LEU A 145 2.33 14.42 10.62
C LEU A 145 2.31 15.77 9.89
N VAL A 146 3.36 16.05 9.13
CA VAL A 146 3.49 17.26 8.30
C VAL A 146 3.02 16.98 6.88
N SER A 147 3.57 15.97 6.23
CA SER A 147 3.24 15.64 4.84
C SER A 147 3.22 14.14 4.59
N VAL A 148 2.49 13.75 3.53
CA VAL A 148 2.44 12.39 3.00
C VAL A 148 2.77 12.45 1.52
N HIS A 149 3.69 11.62 1.09
CA HIS A 149 4.03 11.40 -0.31
C HIS A 149 3.83 9.92 -0.64
N ASN A 150 3.37 9.63 -1.85
CA ASN A 150 3.24 8.27 -2.33
C ASN A 150 3.62 8.14 -3.80
N ASP A 151 4.14 7.00 -4.16
CA ASP A 151 4.25 6.55 -5.54
C ASP A 151 4.10 5.04 -5.62
N ILE A 152 3.63 4.56 -6.78
CA ILE A 152 3.49 3.15 -7.08
C ILE A 152 4.28 2.80 -8.33
N SER A 153 5.10 1.75 -8.23
CA SER A 153 5.77 1.16 -9.37
C SER A 153 4.77 0.33 -10.20
N THR A 154 4.50 0.77 -11.41
CA THR A 154 3.64 0.02 -12.34
C THR A 154 4.33 -1.21 -12.94
N VAL A 155 5.62 -1.41 -12.66
CA VAL A 155 6.40 -2.57 -13.09
C VAL A 155 6.34 -3.68 -12.04
N THR A 156 6.61 -3.32 -10.76
CA THR A 156 6.69 -4.29 -9.67
C THR A 156 5.41 -4.40 -8.86
N GLY A 157 4.51 -3.41 -8.95
CA GLY A 157 3.34 -3.30 -8.09
C GLY A 157 3.69 -2.97 -6.63
N GLU A 158 4.87 -2.38 -6.41
CA GLU A 158 5.31 -1.89 -5.11
C GLU A 158 4.82 -0.46 -4.91
N GLU A 159 4.30 -0.16 -3.73
CA GLU A 159 3.91 1.19 -3.34
C GLU A 159 4.79 1.67 -2.19
N LEU A 160 5.23 2.92 -2.27
CA LEU A 160 5.95 3.61 -1.22
C LEU A 160 5.09 4.74 -0.67
N LEU A 161 4.95 4.76 0.67
CA LEU A 161 4.42 5.91 1.41
C LEU A 161 5.56 6.52 2.21
N VAL A 162 5.73 7.84 2.10
CA VAL A 162 6.73 8.60 2.86
C VAL A 162 6.01 9.66 3.67
N PHE A 163 6.21 9.61 4.98
CA PHE A 163 5.62 10.52 5.93
C PHE A 163 6.70 11.42 6.51
N SER A 164 6.54 12.75 6.40
CA SER A 164 7.38 13.71 7.10
C SER A 164 6.72 14.06 8.43
N LEU A 165 7.45 13.92 9.51
CA LEU A 165 7.01 14.20 10.88
C LEU A 165 7.49 15.58 11.31
N ALA A 166 6.81 16.20 12.29
CA ALA A 166 7.19 17.51 12.80
C ALA A 166 8.55 17.48 13.54
N GLU A 167 8.89 16.32 14.08
CA GLU A 167 10.15 16.06 14.79
C GLU A 167 10.45 14.56 14.84
N SER A 168 11.68 14.19 15.16
CA SER A 168 12.04 12.79 15.39
C SER A 168 11.31 12.21 16.59
N PRO A 169 10.56 11.08 16.45
CA PRO A 169 9.92 10.42 17.57
C PRO A 169 10.93 9.95 18.63
N THR A 170 10.58 10.14 19.89
CA THR A 170 11.39 9.62 20.99
C THR A 170 11.20 8.13 21.15
N CYS A 171 12.28 7.36 20.98
CA CYS A 171 12.26 5.91 21.07
C CYS A 171 13.07 5.43 22.29
N ARG A 172 12.61 4.32 22.89
CA ARG A 172 13.41 3.60 23.90
C ARG A 172 14.65 3.02 23.23
N ALA A 173 15.85 3.29 23.78
CA ALA A 173 17.10 2.75 23.26
C ALA A 173 17.10 1.22 23.19
N LYS A 174 17.64 0.65 22.10
CA LYS A 174 17.86 -0.81 21.99
C LYS A 174 18.77 -1.26 23.12
N ARG A 175 18.34 -2.24 23.94
CA ARG A 175 19.21 -2.91 24.91
C ARG A 175 20.34 -3.60 24.16
N LYS A 176 21.58 -3.18 24.39
CA LYS A 176 22.74 -3.93 23.89
C LYS A 176 22.68 -5.36 24.47
N PRO A 177 22.88 -6.41 23.66
CA PRO A 177 22.99 -7.76 24.21
C PRO A 177 24.15 -7.80 25.20
N ARG A 178 23.91 -8.32 26.41
CA ARG A 178 24.99 -8.60 27.37
C ARG A 178 25.90 -9.63 26.70
N ARG A 179 27.15 -9.26 26.41
CA ARG A 179 28.19 -10.24 26.10
C ARG A 179 28.38 -11.07 27.37
N THR A 180 27.96 -12.33 27.34
CA THR A 180 28.39 -13.33 28.31
C THR A 180 29.83 -13.69 27.93
N ILE A 181 30.75 -13.44 28.85
CA ILE A 181 32.17 -13.85 28.77
C ILE A 181 32.23 -15.28 29.24
#